data_3fb606c0f768783f83e2cc88d6df76e0
#
_entry.id   3fb606c0f768783f83e2cc88d6df76e0
#
_cell.length_a   1.000
_cell.length_b   1.000
_cell.length_c   1.000
_cell.angle_alpha   90.00
_cell.angle_beta   90.00
_cell.angle_gamma   90.00
#
_symmetry.space_group_name_H-M   'P 1'
#
loop_
_entity.id
_entity.type
_entity.pdbx_description
1 polymer ?
#
loop_
_entity_poly.entity_id
_entity_poly.type
_entity_poly.pdbx_seq_one_letter_code
_entity_poly.pdbx_strand_id
1 'polypeptide(L)'
;LGDVYKRQGYGGSCFPKDTKALNFQSDHAGVKLKTVKATIDVNREQRIKLIDKARRFFPDFRGVRVAIIGLTFKPGTDDLREAPAKQNIDILLNEGASVIAWDPLGVENFRKRYPDCAINFAENIDEALTDADVCFIMTEWEKIVEYPLDNYKKYMRRPLVFDGRNCYKLSEVEKHEIFYDSIGRKIVDTL
;
A
#
# COMPACT_ATOMS: atom_id res chain seq x y z
N LEU A 1 -17.28 -12.11 -0.47
CA LEU A 1 -16.38 -12.77 0.51
C LEU A 1 -14.92 -12.90 0.02
N GLY A 2 -14.67 -12.87 -1.31
CA GLY A 2 -13.29 -12.97 -1.86
C GLY A 2 -12.41 -11.75 -1.60
N ASP A 3 -12.95 -10.63 -1.25
CA ASP A 3 -12.27 -9.34 -1.18
C ASP A 3 -11.51 -9.10 0.15
N VAL A 4 -11.93 -9.76 1.22
CA VAL A 4 -11.34 -9.60 2.57
C VAL A 4 -9.96 -10.26 2.67
N TYR A 5 -9.73 -11.33 1.92
CA TYR A 5 -8.47 -12.10 1.96
C TYR A 5 -7.35 -11.52 1.08
N LYS A 6 -7.64 -10.48 0.31
CA LYS A 6 -6.74 -9.99 -0.75
C LYS A 6 -6.16 -8.61 -0.48
N ARG A 7 -6.35 -8.02 0.72
CA ARG A 7 -6.04 -6.62 0.95
C ARG A 7 -5.13 -6.39 2.16
N GLN A 8 -4.40 -5.30 2.07
CA GLN A 8 -3.59 -4.72 3.14
C GLN A 8 -4.49 -4.02 4.19
N GLY A 9 -5.45 -4.74 4.78
CA GLY A 9 -6.43 -4.21 5.71
C GLY A 9 -7.57 -3.42 5.05
N TYR A 10 -8.58 -3.08 5.83
CA TYR A 10 -9.71 -2.26 5.41
C TYR A 10 -9.47 -0.78 5.74
N GLY A 11 -10.03 0.10 4.92
CA GLY A 11 -10.00 1.55 5.05
C GLY A 11 -11.37 2.18 4.78
N GLY A 12 -11.37 3.48 4.47
CA GLY A 12 -12.57 4.26 4.21
C GLY A 12 -13.21 4.81 5.48
N SER A 13 -14.39 5.39 5.33
CA SER A 13 -15.07 6.13 6.39
C SER A 13 -15.95 5.31 7.32
N CYS A 14 -16.52 4.20 6.84
CA CYS A 14 -17.55 3.45 7.59
C CYS A 14 -16.92 2.39 8.49
N PHE A 15 -16.29 1.38 7.91
CA PHE A 15 -15.78 0.21 8.64
C PHE A 15 -14.84 0.58 9.80
N PRO A 16 -13.80 1.40 9.60
CA PRO A 16 -12.90 1.77 10.71
C PRO A 16 -13.59 2.56 11.80
N LYS A 17 -14.48 3.48 11.42
CA LYS A 17 -15.24 4.31 12.36
C LYS A 17 -16.19 3.46 13.19
N ASP A 18 -16.99 2.61 12.54
CA ASP A 18 -18.05 1.86 13.20
C ASP A 18 -17.50 0.75 14.10
N THR A 19 -16.42 0.08 13.69
CA THR A 19 -15.74 -0.90 14.55
C THR A 19 -15.11 -0.25 15.78
N LYS A 20 -14.46 0.92 15.62
CA LYS A 20 -13.90 1.67 16.75
C LYS A 20 -14.99 2.19 17.69
N ALA A 21 -16.11 2.71 17.16
CA ALA A 21 -17.24 3.19 17.96
C ALA A 21 -17.88 2.04 18.74
N LEU A 22 -18.10 0.88 18.10
CA LEU A 22 -18.64 -0.29 18.77
C LEU A 22 -17.74 -0.79 19.90
N ASN A 23 -16.41 -0.84 19.67
CA ASN A 23 -15.45 -1.21 20.71
C ASN A 23 -15.48 -0.23 21.88
N PHE A 24 -15.52 1.07 21.59
CA PHE A 24 -15.60 2.11 22.62
C PHE A 24 -16.87 1.99 23.46
N GLN A 25 -18.04 1.82 22.83
CA GLN A 25 -19.32 1.64 23.52
C GLN A 25 -19.33 0.39 24.39
N SER A 26 -18.77 -0.73 23.90
CA SER A 26 -18.68 -1.97 24.64
C SER A 26 -17.81 -1.84 25.90
N ASP A 27 -16.68 -1.16 25.78
CA ASP A 27 -15.80 -0.90 26.91
C ASP A 27 -16.49 -0.03 27.99
N HIS A 28 -17.26 0.99 27.57
CA HIS A 28 -18.06 1.84 28.46
C HIS A 28 -19.19 1.08 29.16
N ALA A 29 -19.80 0.12 28.48
CA ALA A 29 -20.84 -0.73 29.03
C ALA A 29 -20.28 -1.88 29.91
N GLY A 30 -18.97 -1.97 30.08
CA GLY A 30 -18.32 -3.05 30.83
C GLY A 30 -18.36 -4.42 30.14
N VAL A 31 -18.75 -4.47 28.85
CA VAL A 31 -18.82 -5.70 28.03
C VAL A 31 -17.69 -5.72 27.03
N LYS A 32 -16.75 -6.65 27.17
CA LYS A 32 -15.60 -6.76 26.25
C LYS A 32 -15.94 -7.55 25.00
N LEU A 33 -16.02 -6.88 23.85
CA LEU A 33 -16.16 -7.49 22.54
C LEU A 33 -14.78 -7.90 21.99
N LYS A 34 -14.27 -9.05 22.46
CA LYS A 34 -12.90 -9.52 22.12
C LYS A 34 -12.65 -9.66 20.63
N THR A 35 -13.64 -10.14 19.86
CA THR A 35 -13.52 -10.31 18.40
C THR A 35 -13.43 -8.97 17.68
N VAL A 36 -14.19 -7.95 18.08
CA VAL A 36 -14.13 -6.60 17.50
C VAL A 36 -12.76 -5.98 17.77
N LYS A 37 -12.28 -6.08 19.02
CA LYS A 37 -10.94 -5.61 19.38
C LYS A 37 -9.86 -6.30 18.55
N ALA A 38 -9.89 -7.62 18.45
CA ALA A 38 -8.93 -8.39 17.65
C ALA A 38 -8.96 -7.98 16.17
N THR A 39 -10.16 -7.72 15.61
CA THR A 39 -10.30 -7.24 14.22
C THR A 39 -9.62 -5.90 14.01
N ILE A 40 -9.78 -4.95 14.94
CA ILE A 40 -9.12 -3.64 14.89
C ILE A 40 -7.60 -3.79 14.96
N ASP A 41 -7.11 -4.63 15.86
CA ASP A 41 -5.67 -4.85 16.05
C ASP A 41 -5.03 -5.50 14.82
N VAL A 42 -5.64 -6.57 14.29
CA VAL A 42 -5.20 -7.22 13.04
C VAL A 42 -5.21 -6.23 11.86
N ASN A 43 -6.25 -5.40 11.74
CA ASN A 43 -6.30 -4.40 10.67
C ASN A 43 -5.16 -3.39 10.75
N ARG A 44 -4.75 -3.00 11.96
CA ARG A 44 -3.62 -2.11 12.18
C ARG A 44 -2.30 -2.73 11.72
N GLU A 45 -2.06 -3.98 12.11
CA GLU A 45 -0.86 -4.73 11.73
C GLU A 45 -0.81 -5.00 10.23
N GLN A 46 -1.95 -5.29 9.64
CA GLN A 46 -2.04 -5.59 8.21
C GLN A 46 -1.66 -4.41 7.31
N ARG A 47 -1.88 -3.17 7.77
CA ARG A 47 -1.59 -1.96 6.99
C ARG A 47 -0.11 -1.76 6.69
N ILE A 48 0.78 -2.19 7.58
CA ILE A 48 2.23 -2.03 7.42
C ILE A 48 2.92 -3.30 6.88
N LYS A 49 2.15 -4.33 6.57
CA LYS A 49 2.66 -5.64 6.18
C LYS A 49 3.61 -5.62 4.99
N LEU A 50 3.41 -4.70 4.04
CA LEU A 50 4.31 -4.58 2.89
C LEU A 50 5.68 -4.03 3.30
N ILE A 51 5.72 -3.07 4.21
CA ILE A 51 6.99 -2.58 4.80
C ILE A 51 7.73 -3.73 5.48
N ASP A 52 7.03 -4.51 6.33
CA ASP A 52 7.64 -5.66 7.00
C ASP A 52 8.22 -6.67 6.00
N LYS A 53 7.52 -6.91 4.90
CA LYS A 53 8.00 -7.78 3.82
C LYS A 53 9.25 -7.24 3.12
N ALA A 54 9.29 -5.93 2.89
CA ALA A 54 10.41 -5.27 2.21
C ALA A 54 11.68 -5.20 3.09
N ARG A 55 11.56 -5.31 4.41
CA ARG A 55 12.70 -5.28 5.35
C ARG A 55 13.74 -6.38 5.11
N ARG A 56 13.41 -7.45 4.40
CA ARG A 56 14.40 -8.45 3.98
C ARG A 56 15.43 -7.89 2.98
N PHE A 57 15.08 -6.82 2.24
CA PHE A 57 15.97 -6.15 1.29
C PHE A 57 16.51 -4.83 1.87
N PHE A 58 15.74 -4.22 2.74
CA PHE A 58 16.01 -2.90 3.32
C PHE A 58 15.80 -2.96 4.84
N PRO A 59 16.85 -3.26 5.62
CA PRO A 59 16.76 -3.24 7.10
C PRO A 59 16.27 -1.89 7.63
N ASP A 60 16.69 -0.79 6.98
CA ASP A 60 16.10 0.54 7.03
C ASP A 60 15.95 1.08 5.60
N PHE A 61 15.21 2.17 5.44
CA PHE A 61 14.94 2.76 4.12
C PHE A 61 15.78 4.02 3.84
N ARG A 62 16.86 4.24 4.55
CA ARG A 62 17.72 5.40 4.38
C ARG A 62 18.33 5.43 2.98
N GLY A 63 18.03 6.52 2.24
CA GLY A 63 18.51 6.70 0.88
C GLY A 63 17.84 5.83 -0.18
N VAL A 64 16.84 5.02 0.21
CA VAL A 64 16.06 4.19 -0.72
C VAL A 64 15.04 5.07 -1.45
N ARG A 65 14.99 4.96 -2.77
CA ARG A 65 13.97 5.60 -3.60
C ARG A 65 12.75 4.68 -3.72
N VAL A 66 11.63 5.13 -3.20
CA VAL A 66 10.40 4.35 -3.08
C VAL A 66 9.31 4.90 -3.98
N ALA A 67 8.74 4.05 -4.84
CA ALA A 67 7.52 4.34 -5.59
C ALA A 67 6.29 3.85 -4.82
N ILE A 68 5.33 4.74 -4.58
CA ILE A 68 4.00 4.42 -4.03
C ILE A 68 2.96 4.55 -5.13
N ILE A 69 2.34 3.46 -5.51
CA ILE A 69 1.34 3.42 -6.57
C ILE A 69 -0.05 3.22 -5.97
N GLY A 70 -0.84 4.31 -5.98
CA GLY A 70 -2.13 4.42 -5.31
C GLY A 70 -2.04 5.05 -3.92
N LEU A 71 -2.87 6.06 -3.68
CA LEU A 71 -2.95 6.79 -2.40
C LEU A 71 -4.31 6.60 -1.72
N THR A 72 -5.35 6.33 -2.48
CA THR A 72 -6.73 6.22 -2.03
C THR A 72 -7.03 4.85 -1.43
N PHE A 73 -8.07 4.75 -0.59
CA PHE A 73 -8.41 3.48 0.07
C PHE A 73 -9.01 2.45 -0.90
N LYS A 74 -9.57 2.89 -2.04
CA LYS A 74 -10.09 2.06 -3.14
C LYS A 74 -10.11 2.82 -4.46
N PRO A 75 -10.26 2.15 -5.61
CA PRO A 75 -10.46 2.80 -6.91
C PRO A 75 -11.77 3.60 -6.97
N GLY A 76 -11.84 4.53 -7.95
CA GLY A 76 -13.04 5.31 -8.25
C GLY A 76 -13.35 6.44 -7.25
N THR A 77 -12.40 6.83 -6.40
CA THR A 77 -12.56 7.91 -5.42
C THR A 77 -11.24 8.60 -5.13
N ASP A 78 -11.31 9.83 -4.62
CA ASP A 78 -10.19 10.59 -4.05
C ASP A 78 -10.08 10.43 -2.53
N ASP A 79 -10.88 9.54 -1.91
CA ASP A 79 -10.96 9.38 -0.46
C ASP A 79 -9.71 8.71 0.13
N LEU A 80 -9.04 9.45 1.00
CA LEU A 80 -7.79 9.05 1.69
C LEU A 80 -8.03 8.54 3.12
N ARG A 81 -9.29 8.55 3.59
CA ARG A 81 -9.58 8.21 4.99
C ARG A 81 -9.22 6.76 5.28
N GLU A 82 -8.36 6.59 6.29
CA GLU A 82 -7.88 5.28 6.71
C GLU A 82 -7.26 4.45 5.54
N ALA A 83 -6.76 5.13 4.48
CA ALA A 83 -5.99 4.48 3.42
C ALA A 83 -4.62 4.03 3.96
N PRO A 84 -4.16 2.80 3.64
CA PRO A 84 -2.86 2.32 4.11
C PRO A 84 -1.67 3.17 3.64
N ALA A 85 -1.78 3.81 2.48
CA ALA A 85 -0.68 4.55 1.84
C ALA A 85 -0.04 5.59 2.78
N LYS A 86 -0.85 6.43 3.47
CA LYS A 86 -0.31 7.49 4.34
C LYS A 86 0.54 6.93 5.48
N GLN A 87 0.09 5.86 6.14
CA GLN A 87 0.85 5.25 7.24
C GLN A 87 2.18 4.66 6.75
N ASN A 88 2.19 4.02 5.58
CA ASN A 88 3.42 3.49 4.99
C ASN A 88 4.36 4.61 4.57
N ILE A 89 3.85 5.69 3.97
CA ILE A 89 4.64 6.88 3.62
C ILE A 89 5.32 7.47 4.86
N ASP A 90 4.59 7.61 5.98
CA ASP A 90 5.16 8.14 7.21
C ASP A 90 6.31 7.30 7.74
N ILE A 91 6.17 5.97 7.73
CA ILE A 91 7.23 5.05 8.14
C ILE A 91 8.47 5.23 7.23
N LEU A 92 8.25 5.23 5.92
CA LEU A 92 9.31 5.37 4.93
C LEU A 92 10.09 6.68 5.08
N LEU A 93 9.37 7.81 5.23
CA LEU A 93 9.99 9.12 5.44
C LEU A 93 10.76 9.19 6.75
N ASN A 94 10.20 8.66 7.84
CA ASN A 94 10.86 8.62 9.15
C ASN A 94 12.14 7.78 9.14
N GLU A 95 12.22 6.80 8.24
CA GLU A 95 13.41 5.96 8.04
C GLU A 95 14.38 6.52 6.98
N GLY A 96 14.08 7.69 6.42
CA GLY A 96 14.98 8.41 5.51
C GLY A 96 14.87 8.02 4.04
N ALA A 97 13.73 7.43 3.62
CA ALA A 97 13.43 7.16 2.22
C ALA A 97 13.11 8.44 1.45
N SER A 98 13.39 8.43 0.15
CA SER A 98 12.85 9.38 -0.82
C SER A 98 11.61 8.76 -1.46
N VAL A 99 10.45 9.37 -1.26
CA VAL A 99 9.15 8.83 -1.72
C VAL A 99 8.62 9.63 -2.89
N ILE A 100 8.24 8.92 -3.96
CA ILE A 100 7.45 9.45 -5.07
C ILE A 100 6.14 8.66 -5.16
N ALA A 101 5.01 9.35 -5.30
CA ALA A 101 3.70 8.72 -5.34
C ALA A 101 2.93 9.07 -6.61
N TRP A 102 2.14 8.11 -7.07
CA TRP A 102 1.17 8.32 -8.14
C TRP A 102 -0.21 7.80 -7.74
N ASP A 103 -1.23 8.57 -8.05
CA ASP A 103 -2.65 8.19 -7.94
C ASP A 103 -3.45 9.02 -8.95
N PRO A 104 -4.41 8.44 -9.70
CA PRO A 104 -5.12 9.18 -10.74
C PRO A 104 -6.08 10.25 -10.22
N LEU A 105 -6.54 10.16 -8.96
CA LEU A 105 -7.51 11.09 -8.36
C LEU A 105 -7.08 11.64 -7.00
N GLY A 106 -6.27 10.90 -6.25
CA GLY A 106 -6.00 11.19 -4.84
C GLY A 106 -4.94 12.27 -4.59
N VAL A 107 -4.12 12.64 -5.58
CA VAL A 107 -2.95 13.52 -5.38
C VAL A 107 -3.34 14.90 -4.83
N GLU A 108 -4.34 15.55 -5.42
CA GLU A 108 -4.75 16.90 -4.98
C GLU A 108 -5.30 16.89 -3.54
N ASN A 109 -6.15 15.88 -3.24
CA ASN A 109 -6.70 15.72 -1.91
C ASN A 109 -5.60 15.37 -0.89
N PHE A 110 -4.60 14.56 -1.31
CA PHE A 110 -3.46 14.23 -0.47
C PHE A 110 -2.64 15.48 -0.11
N ARG A 111 -2.31 16.33 -1.07
CA ARG A 111 -1.60 17.60 -0.85
C ARG A 111 -2.36 18.52 0.11
N LYS A 112 -3.67 18.65 -0.07
CA LYS A 112 -4.53 19.48 0.81
C LYS A 112 -4.60 18.95 2.24
N ARG A 113 -4.67 17.63 2.38
CA ARG A 113 -4.85 16.98 3.69
C ARG A 113 -3.55 16.84 4.47
N TYR A 114 -2.44 16.70 3.78
CA TYR A 114 -1.11 16.46 4.34
C TYR A 114 -0.06 17.40 3.74
N PRO A 115 -0.22 18.74 3.96
CA PRO A 115 0.64 19.74 3.31
C PRO A 115 2.11 19.61 3.70
N ASP A 116 2.40 19.13 4.91
CA ASP A 116 3.77 18.97 5.43
C ASP A 116 4.40 17.62 5.07
N CYS A 117 3.70 16.76 4.29
CA CYS A 117 4.22 15.46 3.89
C CYS A 117 5.24 15.62 2.74
N ALA A 118 6.50 15.42 3.04
CA ALA A 118 7.63 15.67 2.12
C ALA A 118 7.81 14.55 1.09
N ILE A 119 6.83 14.38 0.19
CA ILE A 119 6.90 13.43 -0.94
C ILE A 119 6.77 14.15 -2.28
N ASN A 120 7.29 13.51 -3.32
CA ASN A 120 7.07 13.93 -4.71
C ASN A 120 5.84 13.23 -5.30
N PHE A 121 5.23 13.85 -6.32
CA PHE A 121 4.11 13.27 -7.04
C PHE A 121 4.45 13.16 -8.52
N ALA A 122 4.22 12.00 -9.08
CA ALA A 122 4.41 11.71 -10.49
C ALA A 122 3.14 11.97 -11.30
N GLU A 123 3.30 12.33 -12.57
CA GLU A 123 2.20 12.51 -13.51
C GLU A 123 1.64 11.18 -14.04
N ASN A 124 2.50 10.15 -14.08
CA ASN A 124 2.16 8.81 -14.54
C ASN A 124 2.95 7.73 -13.78
N ILE A 125 2.61 6.45 -14.02
CA ILE A 125 3.24 5.32 -13.34
C ILE A 125 4.71 5.18 -13.75
N ASP A 126 5.05 5.40 -15.02
CA ASP A 126 6.42 5.28 -15.53
C ASP A 126 7.36 6.24 -14.79
N GLU A 127 6.94 7.49 -14.61
CA GLU A 127 7.68 8.50 -13.85
C GLU A 127 7.85 8.09 -12.38
N ALA A 128 6.79 7.58 -11.75
CA ALA A 128 6.88 7.12 -10.37
C ALA A 128 7.87 5.97 -10.20
N LEU A 129 7.95 5.07 -11.18
CA LEU A 129 8.85 3.92 -11.16
C LEU A 129 10.29 4.26 -11.56
N THR A 130 10.51 5.38 -12.27
CA THR A 130 11.85 5.74 -12.78
C THR A 130 12.86 5.84 -11.64
N ASP A 131 13.93 5.03 -11.75
CA ASP A 131 15.01 4.90 -10.77
C ASP A 131 14.55 4.46 -9.36
N ALA A 132 13.35 3.90 -9.20
CA ALA A 132 12.91 3.38 -7.91
C ALA A 132 13.67 2.09 -7.54
N ASP A 133 14.02 1.97 -6.25
CA ASP A 133 14.63 0.76 -5.68
C ASP A 133 13.57 -0.26 -5.27
N VAL A 134 12.36 0.22 -4.98
CA VAL A 134 11.21 -0.60 -4.57
C VAL A 134 9.90 0.09 -4.94
N CYS A 135 8.89 -0.71 -5.29
CA CYS A 135 7.54 -0.26 -5.58
C CYS A 135 6.54 -0.90 -4.61
N PHE A 136 5.66 -0.08 -4.02
CA PHE A 136 4.51 -0.54 -3.22
C PHE A 136 3.21 -0.19 -3.93
N ILE A 137 2.38 -1.20 -4.22
CA ILE A 137 1.04 -1.02 -4.78
C ILE A 137 0.03 -0.98 -3.63
N MET A 138 -0.62 0.18 -3.46
CA MET A 138 -1.52 0.45 -2.33
C MET A 138 -3.01 0.52 -2.72
N THR A 139 -3.31 0.67 -4.03
CA THR A 139 -4.69 0.75 -4.54
C THR A 139 -4.77 0.04 -5.89
N GLU A 140 -5.84 -0.73 -6.10
CA GLU A 140 -6.07 -1.54 -7.29
C GLU A 140 -6.78 -0.76 -8.42
N TRP A 141 -6.21 0.39 -8.83
CA TRP A 141 -6.72 1.12 -9.99
C TRP A 141 -6.61 0.29 -11.28
N GLU A 142 -7.56 0.42 -12.19
CA GLU A 142 -7.54 -0.28 -13.49
C GLU A 142 -6.22 -0.07 -14.23
N LYS A 143 -5.73 1.19 -14.26
CA LYS A 143 -4.41 1.53 -14.83
C LYS A 143 -3.23 0.78 -14.19
N ILE A 144 -3.36 0.34 -12.95
CA ILE A 144 -2.34 -0.46 -12.26
C ILE A 144 -2.51 -1.94 -12.61
N VAL A 145 -3.75 -2.43 -12.58
CA VAL A 145 -4.07 -3.84 -12.89
C VAL A 145 -3.69 -4.20 -14.33
N GLU A 146 -3.83 -3.25 -15.25
CA GLU A 146 -3.49 -3.38 -16.67
C GLU A 146 -2.06 -2.94 -17.02
N TYR A 147 -1.30 -2.46 -16.02
CA TYR A 147 0.05 -1.96 -16.27
C TYR A 147 0.99 -3.09 -16.68
N PRO A 148 1.75 -2.92 -17.79
CA PRO A 148 2.64 -3.95 -18.30
C PRO A 148 3.74 -4.32 -17.29
N LEU A 149 3.85 -5.60 -16.97
CA LEU A 149 4.81 -6.10 -15.97
C LEU A 149 6.27 -5.85 -16.36
N ASP A 150 6.60 -5.87 -17.65
CA ASP A 150 7.95 -5.56 -18.14
C ASP A 150 8.40 -4.13 -17.80
N ASN A 151 7.46 -3.22 -17.62
CA ASN A 151 7.77 -1.84 -17.31
C ASN A 151 8.40 -1.69 -15.91
N TYR A 152 8.11 -2.59 -14.97
CA TYR A 152 8.80 -2.57 -13.67
C TYR A 152 10.30 -2.78 -13.84
N LYS A 153 10.72 -3.77 -14.66
CA LYS A 153 12.14 -3.98 -14.99
C LYS A 153 12.73 -2.81 -15.80
N LYS A 154 11.94 -2.24 -16.70
CA LYS A 154 12.40 -1.18 -17.60
C LYS A 154 12.72 0.13 -16.88
N TYR A 155 11.91 0.51 -15.89
CA TYR A 155 12.00 1.83 -15.25
C TYR A 155 12.66 1.79 -13.88
N MET A 156 12.51 0.70 -13.15
CA MET A 156 13.07 0.60 -11.80
C MET A 156 14.55 0.22 -11.84
N ARG A 157 15.30 0.73 -10.88
CA ARG A 157 16.68 0.32 -10.64
C ARG A 157 16.76 -1.13 -10.14
N ARG A 158 15.80 -1.50 -9.32
CA ARG A 158 15.58 -2.87 -8.83
C ARG A 158 14.08 -3.17 -8.89
N PRO A 159 13.63 -4.11 -9.73
CA PRO A 159 12.20 -4.39 -9.89
C PRO A 159 11.64 -5.22 -8.71
N LEU A 160 11.70 -4.63 -7.51
CA LEU A 160 11.14 -5.20 -6.28
C LEU A 160 9.72 -4.63 -6.09
N VAL A 161 8.71 -5.46 -6.34
CA VAL A 161 7.30 -5.07 -6.29
C VAL A 161 6.59 -5.73 -5.11
N PHE A 162 6.05 -4.92 -4.21
CA PHE A 162 5.24 -5.35 -3.08
C PHE A 162 3.79 -4.89 -3.29
N ASP A 163 2.88 -5.86 -3.46
CA ASP A 163 1.51 -5.59 -3.84
C ASP A 163 0.53 -5.87 -2.70
N GLY A 164 -0.06 -4.82 -2.15
CA GLY A 164 -1.06 -4.85 -1.09
C GLY A 164 -2.47 -5.20 -1.57
N ARG A 165 -2.67 -5.32 -2.89
CA ARG A 165 -4.00 -5.44 -3.51
C ARG A 165 -4.16 -6.70 -4.35
N ASN A 166 -3.07 -7.45 -4.56
CA ASN A 166 -3.08 -8.66 -5.39
C ASN A 166 -3.53 -8.38 -6.84
N CYS A 167 -3.03 -7.28 -7.43
CA CYS A 167 -3.43 -6.79 -8.74
C CYS A 167 -3.14 -7.78 -9.86
N TYR A 168 -2.06 -8.56 -9.75
CA TYR A 168 -1.61 -9.44 -10.83
C TYR A 168 -1.85 -10.92 -10.50
N LYS A 169 -2.09 -11.74 -11.53
CA LYS A 169 -2.08 -13.20 -11.41
C LYS A 169 -0.64 -13.68 -11.31
N LEU A 170 -0.36 -14.59 -10.37
CA LEU A 170 1.01 -15.09 -10.16
C LEU A 170 1.56 -15.79 -11.42
N SER A 171 0.71 -16.52 -12.16
CA SER A 171 1.09 -17.18 -13.42
C SER A 171 1.51 -16.20 -14.52
N GLU A 172 1.07 -14.94 -14.47
CA GLU A 172 1.58 -13.90 -15.39
C GLU A 172 2.88 -13.33 -14.85
N VAL A 173 2.95 -13.04 -13.55
CA VAL A 173 4.15 -12.51 -12.92
C VAL A 173 5.37 -13.42 -13.13
N GLU A 174 5.19 -14.75 -13.08
CA GLU A 174 6.23 -15.76 -13.29
C GLU A 174 6.89 -15.72 -14.68
N LYS A 175 6.31 -15.01 -15.64
CA LYS A 175 6.84 -14.84 -17.01
C LYS A 175 7.77 -13.64 -17.16
N HIS A 176 7.87 -12.78 -16.13
CA HIS A 176 8.62 -11.52 -16.17
C HIS A 176 9.75 -11.55 -15.15
N GLU A 177 10.85 -10.84 -15.43
CA GLU A 177 12.01 -10.74 -14.55
C GLU A 177 11.79 -9.68 -13.45
N ILE A 178 10.98 -10.00 -12.46
CA ILE A 178 10.69 -9.15 -11.32
C ILE A 178 10.64 -9.97 -10.03
N PHE A 179 10.97 -9.33 -8.90
CA PHE A 179 10.59 -9.83 -7.59
C PHE A 179 9.19 -9.31 -7.25
N TYR A 180 8.29 -10.22 -6.92
CA TYR A 180 6.92 -9.88 -6.58
C TYR A 180 6.47 -10.59 -5.30
N ASP A 181 6.08 -9.81 -4.30
CA ASP A 181 5.51 -10.32 -3.06
C ASP A 181 4.19 -9.61 -2.75
N SER A 182 3.16 -10.37 -2.46
CA SER A 182 1.82 -9.85 -2.23
C SER A 182 1.19 -10.43 -0.96
N ILE A 183 -0.04 -10.05 -0.67
CA ILE A 183 -0.70 -10.44 0.57
C ILE A 183 -1.28 -11.86 0.46
N GLY A 184 -0.83 -12.76 1.33
CA GLY A 184 -1.39 -14.10 1.48
C GLY A 184 -1.12 -15.07 0.31
N ARG A 185 -0.14 -14.77 -0.53
CA ARG A 185 0.24 -15.60 -1.69
C ARG A 185 1.73 -15.96 -1.64
N LYS A 186 2.13 -16.97 -2.44
CA LYS A 186 3.56 -17.28 -2.62
C LYS A 186 4.30 -16.11 -3.24
N ILE A 187 5.56 -15.99 -2.91
CA ILE A 187 6.47 -15.04 -3.52
C ILE A 187 6.85 -15.58 -4.91
N VAL A 188 6.95 -14.65 -5.86
CA VAL A 188 7.58 -14.92 -7.15
C VAL A 188 8.91 -14.16 -7.18
N ASP A 189 9.98 -14.87 -7.40
CA ASP A 189 11.34 -14.34 -7.51
C ASP A 189 11.94 -14.90 -8.79
N THR A 190 12.06 -14.04 -9.79
CA THR A 190 12.57 -14.36 -11.13
C THR A 190 13.74 -13.43 -11.52
N LEU A 191 14.36 -12.75 -10.52
CA LEU A 191 15.53 -11.89 -10.71
C LEU A 191 16.81 -12.70 -10.86
#